data_d3b51ab36166dc1a5c9a0296fbd86afe
#
_entry.id   d3b51ab36166dc1a5c9a0296fbd86afe
#
_cell.length_a   1.000
_cell.length_b   1.000
_cell.length_c   1.000
_cell.angle_alpha   90.00
_cell.angle_beta   90.00
_cell.angle_gamma   90.00
#
_symmetry.space_group_name_H-M   'P 1'
#
loop_
_entity.id
_entity.type
_entity.pdbx_description
1 polymer ?
#
loop_
_entity_poly.entity_id
_entity_poly.type
_entity_poly.pdbx_seq_one_letter_code
_entity_poly.pdbx_strand_id
1 'polypeptide(L)'
;IGPYYDDGDVDALTPADRLGRFLIENFVPHGYGVAQVSVFGTGESNHCMDLMGLDEQRGIHAAVEYLGSAPFSNGGVGIIGKSYDGSTPWEAAAMGSEYLKTIIPMSGLIGAHDLMWRNGSMEARGAIMHNGVYGSFGLDGDLEDAENACEGYLEGYYAGPAAYLSGD
;
A
#
# COMPACT_ATOMS: atom_id res chain seq x y z
N ILE A 1 -5.30 -1.44 3.49
CA ILE A 1 -4.49 -0.32 2.98
C ILE A 1 -3.47 -0.89 2.02
N GLY A 2 -3.34 -0.34 0.81
CA GLY A 2 -2.36 -0.80 -0.15
C GLY A 2 -2.50 -0.21 -1.55
N PRO A 3 -1.74 -0.70 -2.55
CA PRO A 3 -1.69 -0.14 -3.89
C PRO A 3 -2.70 -0.76 -4.87
N TYR A 4 -3.59 -1.63 -4.42
CA TYR A 4 -4.41 -2.48 -5.30
C TYR A 4 -5.81 -1.95 -5.55
N TYR A 5 -6.13 -0.75 -5.08
CA TYR A 5 -7.46 -0.18 -5.18
C TYR A 5 -7.48 0.83 -6.33
N ASP A 6 -8.19 0.48 -7.39
CA ASP A 6 -8.58 1.43 -8.41
C ASP A 6 -9.73 2.31 -7.90
N ASP A 7 -10.19 3.22 -8.70
CA ASP A 7 -11.19 4.25 -8.47
C ASP A 7 -12.55 3.82 -7.87
N GLY A 8 -12.55 2.76 -7.09
CA GLY A 8 -13.71 2.29 -6.33
C GLY A 8 -14.64 1.36 -7.08
N ASP A 9 -14.21 0.76 -8.18
CA ASP A 9 -14.96 -0.33 -8.81
C ASP A 9 -14.99 -1.57 -7.92
N VAL A 10 -15.98 -1.61 -7.03
CA VAL A 10 -16.23 -2.75 -6.13
C VAL A 10 -16.58 -4.04 -6.87
N ASP A 11 -16.78 -3.98 -8.17
CA ASP A 11 -17.03 -5.14 -9.02
C ASP A 11 -15.75 -5.68 -9.66
N ALA A 12 -14.63 -4.96 -9.58
CA ALA A 12 -13.32 -5.47 -9.98
C ALA A 12 -13.00 -6.76 -9.22
N LEU A 13 -12.43 -7.73 -9.90
CA LEU A 13 -12.20 -9.07 -9.36
C LEU A 13 -10.76 -9.26 -8.83
N THR A 14 -10.11 -8.18 -8.42
CA THR A 14 -8.77 -8.27 -7.82
C THR A 14 -8.82 -8.98 -6.46
N PRO A 15 -7.71 -9.55 -5.99
CA PRO A 15 -7.67 -10.13 -4.64
C PRO A 15 -8.00 -9.12 -3.52
N ALA A 16 -7.67 -7.84 -3.71
CA ALA A 16 -7.98 -6.78 -2.75
C ALA A 16 -9.49 -6.53 -2.68
N ASP A 17 -10.16 -6.45 -3.83
CA ASP A 17 -11.62 -6.28 -3.88
C ASP A 17 -12.35 -7.46 -3.24
N ARG A 18 -11.83 -8.67 -3.44
CA ARG A 18 -12.39 -9.86 -2.80
C ARG A 18 -12.28 -9.80 -1.29
N LEU A 19 -11.15 -9.31 -0.75
CA LEU A 19 -11.00 -9.12 0.69
C LEU A 19 -11.92 -8.01 1.18
N GLY A 20 -12.00 -6.88 0.48
CA GLY A 20 -12.90 -5.78 0.79
C GLY A 20 -14.36 -6.23 0.82
N ARG A 21 -14.80 -6.96 -0.19
CA ARG A 21 -16.15 -7.54 -0.26
C ARG A 21 -16.40 -8.51 0.90
N PHE A 22 -15.46 -9.40 1.19
CA PHE A 22 -15.54 -10.30 2.33
C PHE A 22 -15.70 -9.53 3.65
N LEU A 23 -14.94 -8.47 3.85
CA LEU A 23 -15.03 -7.64 5.05
C LEU A 23 -16.38 -6.93 5.13
N ILE A 24 -16.86 -6.36 4.03
CA ILE A 24 -18.17 -5.71 3.98
C ILE A 24 -19.28 -6.70 4.33
N GLU A 25 -19.28 -7.86 3.71
CA GLU A 25 -20.32 -8.87 3.92
C GLU A 25 -20.32 -9.48 5.33
N ASN A 26 -19.13 -9.60 5.94
CA ASN A 26 -18.99 -10.31 7.21
C ASN A 26 -18.80 -9.39 8.43
N PHE A 27 -18.35 -8.15 8.25
CA PHE A 27 -18.08 -7.26 9.39
C PHE A 27 -19.09 -6.11 9.51
N VAL A 28 -19.55 -5.54 8.41
CA VAL A 28 -20.52 -4.43 8.46
C VAL A 28 -21.83 -4.83 9.16
N PRO A 29 -22.40 -6.02 8.94
CA PRO A 29 -23.59 -6.45 9.68
C PRO A 29 -23.39 -6.58 11.19
N HIS A 30 -22.15 -6.65 11.65
CA HIS A 30 -21.77 -6.70 13.07
C HIS A 30 -21.35 -5.34 13.65
N GLY A 31 -21.60 -4.26 12.92
CA GLY A 31 -21.35 -2.89 13.40
C GLY A 31 -19.95 -2.35 13.15
N TYR A 32 -19.17 -2.98 12.27
CA TYR A 32 -17.88 -2.45 11.83
C TYR A 32 -18.04 -1.54 10.62
N GLY A 33 -17.27 -0.46 10.58
CA GLY A 33 -16.99 0.27 9.35
C GLY A 33 -15.86 -0.43 8.59
N VAL A 34 -15.91 -0.43 7.27
CA VAL A 34 -14.83 -0.93 6.40
C VAL A 34 -14.34 0.21 5.53
N ALA A 35 -13.04 0.45 5.52
CA ALA A 35 -12.39 1.43 4.67
C ALA A 35 -11.30 0.74 3.83
N GLN A 36 -11.25 1.08 2.55
CA GLN A 36 -10.15 0.76 1.66
C GLN A 36 -9.36 2.06 1.43
N VAL A 37 -8.06 2.00 1.54
CA VAL A 37 -7.19 3.18 1.48
C VAL A 37 -6.05 2.88 0.53
N SER A 38 -5.95 3.65 -0.55
CA SER A 38 -4.81 3.61 -1.47
C SER A 38 -3.59 4.27 -0.83
N VAL A 39 -2.43 3.63 -0.93
CA VAL A 39 -1.17 4.27 -0.52
C VAL A 39 -0.81 5.40 -1.47
N PHE A 40 0.07 6.30 -1.05
CA PHE A 40 0.48 7.43 -1.87
C PHE A 40 0.96 7.01 -3.27
N GLY A 41 0.58 7.78 -4.27
CA GLY A 41 0.92 7.55 -5.67
C GLY A 41 0.20 6.38 -6.32
N THR A 42 -0.89 5.88 -5.73
CA THR A 42 -1.72 4.81 -6.30
C THR A 42 -3.20 5.15 -6.20
N GLY A 43 -4.00 4.66 -7.13
CA GLY A 43 -5.40 5.04 -7.25
C GLY A 43 -5.53 6.57 -7.31
N GLU A 44 -6.46 7.14 -6.58
CA GLU A 44 -6.64 8.61 -6.50
C GLU A 44 -5.81 9.29 -5.40
N SER A 45 -4.85 8.57 -4.79
CA SER A 45 -3.98 9.16 -3.77
C SER A 45 -2.81 9.90 -4.41
N ASN A 46 -2.71 11.19 -4.15
CA ASN A 46 -1.60 12.05 -4.60
C ASN A 46 -0.26 11.59 -4.00
N HIS A 47 0.81 12.29 -4.35
CA HIS A 47 2.17 11.99 -3.95
C HIS A 47 2.84 10.89 -4.78
N CYS A 48 4.07 10.62 -4.43
CA CYS A 48 4.86 9.56 -5.05
C CYS A 48 4.76 8.28 -4.24
N MET A 49 4.63 7.16 -4.93
CA MET A 49 4.78 5.86 -4.29
C MET A 49 6.24 5.65 -3.87
N ASP A 50 6.52 5.44 -2.60
CA ASP A 50 7.87 5.23 -2.06
C ASP A 50 8.10 3.83 -1.47
N LEU A 51 7.28 2.88 -1.82
CA LEU A 51 7.38 1.44 -1.54
C LEU A 51 7.84 1.13 -0.10
N MET A 52 6.93 1.19 0.83
CA MET A 52 7.17 1.00 2.28
C MET A 52 8.12 2.05 2.89
N GLY A 53 8.32 3.17 2.20
CA GLY A 53 9.14 4.26 2.68
C GLY A 53 8.46 5.09 3.76
N LEU A 54 9.15 6.13 4.19
CA LEU A 54 8.71 6.92 5.33
C LEU A 54 7.42 7.71 5.05
N ASP A 55 7.23 8.18 3.82
CA ASP A 55 6.03 8.96 3.48
C ASP A 55 4.80 8.05 3.39
N GLU A 56 4.95 6.83 2.86
CA GLU A 56 3.90 5.82 2.90
C GLU A 56 3.50 5.48 4.34
N GLN A 57 4.49 5.23 5.21
CA GLN A 57 4.24 4.97 6.64
C GLN A 57 3.48 6.11 7.32
N ARG A 58 3.82 7.37 7.00
CA ARG A 58 3.11 8.55 7.49
C ARG A 58 1.68 8.63 6.96
N GLY A 59 1.48 8.31 5.68
CA GLY A 59 0.15 8.24 5.06
C GLY A 59 -0.73 7.19 5.71
N ILE A 60 -0.18 5.99 5.95
CA ILE A 60 -0.87 4.91 6.66
C ILE A 60 -1.23 5.33 8.09
N HIS A 61 -0.28 5.94 8.81
CA HIS A 61 -0.55 6.46 10.14
C HIS A 61 -1.66 7.51 10.13
N ALA A 62 -1.61 8.48 9.20
CA ALA A 62 -2.64 9.50 9.08
C ALA A 62 -4.02 8.91 8.79
N ALA A 63 -4.11 7.85 7.98
CA ALA A 63 -5.36 7.15 7.72
C ALA A 63 -5.92 6.50 9.01
N VAL A 64 -5.07 5.89 9.83
CA VAL A 64 -5.46 5.30 11.12
C VAL A 64 -5.97 6.38 12.08
N GLU A 65 -5.27 7.52 12.18
CA GLU A 65 -5.66 8.66 13.01
C GLU A 65 -7.00 9.25 12.56
N TYR A 66 -7.17 9.44 11.24
CA TYR A 66 -8.42 9.94 10.68
C TYR A 66 -9.60 9.04 10.98
N LEU A 67 -9.46 7.74 10.70
CA LEU A 67 -10.54 6.78 10.94
C LEU A 67 -10.83 6.59 12.44
N GLY A 68 -9.80 6.59 13.28
CA GLY A 68 -9.94 6.43 14.72
C GLY A 68 -10.61 7.62 15.39
N SER A 69 -10.29 8.84 14.95
CA SER A 69 -10.85 10.08 15.51
C SER A 69 -12.17 10.50 14.88
N ALA A 70 -12.63 9.86 13.81
CA ALA A 70 -13.83 10.23 13.10
C ALA A 70 -15.09 10.16 14.00
N PRO A 71 -16.08 11.06 13.82
CA PRO A 71 -17.27 11.10 14.67
C PRO A 71 -18.13 9.83 14.67
N PHE A 72 -17.98 8.99 13.65
CA PHE A 72 -18.66 7.70 13.53
C PHE A 72 -17.87 6.55 14.16
N SER A 73 -16.61 6.79 14.54
CA SER A 73 -15.72 5.76 15.09
C SER A 73 -15.87 5.66 16.61
N ASN A 74 -15.69 4.46 17.13
CA ASN A 74 -15.57 4.23 18.56
C ASN A 74 -14.12 4.34 19.08
N GLY A 75 -13.19 4.81 18.24
CA GLY A 75 -11.77 4.91 18.58
C GLY A 75 -10.96 3.63 18.38
N GLY A 76 -11.52 2.62 17.74
CA GLY A 76 -10.82 1.35 17.48
C GLY A 76 -10.65 1.10 16.00
N VAL A 77 -9.40 1.03 15.52
CA VAL A 77 -9.04 0.70 14.14
C VAL A 77 -8.30 -0.63 14.11
N GLY A 78 -8.71 -1.52 13.22
CA GLY A 78 -7.98 -2.74 12.88
C GLY A 78 -7.55 -2.69 11.42
N ILE A 79 -6.35 -3.19 11.11
CA ILE A 79 -5.88 -3.30 9.73
C ILE A 79 -5.72 -4.77 9.37
N ILE A 80 -6.29 -5.15 8.25
CA ILE A 80 -6.18 -6.50 7.69
C ILE A 80 -5.81 -6.42 6.22
N GLY A 81 -4.91 -7.27 5.78
CA GLY A 81 -4.56 -7.32 4.36
C GLY A 81 -3.60 -8.44 4.02
N LYS A 82 -3.41 -8.67 2.73
CA LYS A 82 -2.56 -9.74 2.19
C LYS A 82 -1.55 -9.19 1.20
N SER A 83 -0.36 -9.79 1.16
CA SER A 83 0.76 -9.38 0.29
C SER A 83 1.24 -7.97 0.65
N TYR A 84 1.21 -7.00 -0.24
CA TYR A 84 1.52 -5.61 0.08
C TYR A 84 0.60 -5.08 1.20
N ASP A 85 -0.69 -5.29 1.07
CA ASP A 85 -1.67 -4.94 2.12
C ASP A 85 -1.44 -5.70 3.43
N GLY A 86 -0.68 -6.78 3.41
CA GLY A 86 -0.19 -7.47 4.59
C GLY A 86 1.08 -6.85 5.18
N SER A 87 1.78 -5.99 4.43
CA SER A 87 2.93 -5.22 4.91
C SER A 87 2.50 -3.94 5.61
N THR A 88 1.53 -3.23 5.07
CA THR A 88 1.04 -1.96 5.63
C THR A 88 0.54 -2.04 7.08
N PRO A 89 -0.02 -3.16 7.58
CA PRO A 89 -0.29 -3.32 9.01
C PRO A 89 0.96 -3.25 9.90
N TRP A 90 2.10 -3.77 9.44
CA TRP A 90 3.37 -3.69 10.17
C TRP A 90 3.90 -2.26 10.21
N GLU A 91 3.76 -1.53 9.13
CA GLU A 91 4.13 -0.12 9.04
C GLU A 91 3.29 0.73 10.00
N ALA A 92 1.97 0.52 10.01
CA ALA A 92 1.08 1.17 10.97
C ALA A 92 1.47 0.86 12.43
N ALA A 93 1.82 -0.40 12.71
CA ALA A 93 2.24 -0.80 14.05
C ALA A 93 3.59 -0.18 14.46
N ALA A 94 4.52 -0.05 13.51
CA ALA A 94 5.82 0.59 13.75
C ALA A 94 5.68 2.09 14.05
N MET A 95 4.78 2.79 13.37
CA MET A 95 4.48 4.20 13.62
C MET A 95 3.76 4.43 14.95
N GLY A 96 2.99 3.45 15.39
CA GLY A 96 2.19 3.52 16.60
C GLY A 96 0.99 4.45 16.47
N SER A 97 -0.09 4.13 17.12
CA SER A 97 -1.29 4.97 17.23
C SER A 97 -2.13 4.50 18.40
N GLU A 98 -2.73 5.44 19.12
CA GLU A 98 -3.69 5.08 20.17
C GLU A 98 -4.98 4.45 19.61
N TYR A 99 -5.29 4.70 18.35
CA TYR A 99 -6.47 4.12 17.68
C TYR A 99 -6.22 2.73 17.13
N LEU A 100 -4.98 2.36 16.81
CA LEU A 100 -4.66 1.04 16.27
C LEU A 100 -4.79 -0.03 17.36
N LYS A 101 -5.79 -0.90 17.25
CA LYS A 101 -6.08 -1.94 18.23
C LYS A 101 -5.63 -3.33 17.82
N THR A 102 -5.58 -3.61 16.52
CA THR A 102 -5.17 -4.91 15.99
C THR A 102 -4.63 -4.82 14.59
N ILE A 103 -3.73 -5.73 14.26
CA ILE A 103 -3.27 -5.95 12.89
C ILE A 103 -3.43 -7.43 12.53
N ILE A 104 -3.82 -7.70 11.30
CA ILE A 104 -3.95 -9.06 10.75
C ILE A 104 -3.17 -9.12 9.43
N PRO A 105 -1.83 -9.18 9.50
CA PRO A 105 -0.98 -9.25 8.32
C PRO A 105 -0.97 -10.66 7.74
N MET A 106 -1.28 -10.80 6.46
CA MET A 106 -1.23 -12.07 5.76
C MET A 106 -0.17 -12.01 4.66
N SER A 107 0.89 -12.82 4.80
CA SER A 107 1.98 -12.92 3.81
C SER A 107 2.60 -11.56 3.44
N GLY A 108 2.66 -10.65 4.39
CA GLY A 108 3.28 -9.34 4.24
C GLY A 108 4.77 -9.37 4.60
N LEU A 109 5.48 -8.36 4.16
CA LEU A 109 6.87 -8.10 4.51
C LEU A 109 6.93 -7.11 5.68
N ILE A 110 7.98 -7.21 6.49
CA ILE A 110 8.27 -6.22 7.53
C ILE A 110 9.08 -5.05 6.97
N GLY A 111 9.71 -5.23 5.80
CA GLY A 111 10.45 -4.19 5.11
C GLY A 111 10.85 -4.61 3.70
N ALA A 112 10.94 -3.65 2.79
CA ALA A 112 11.33 -3.87 1.40
C ALA A 112 12.78 -4.37 1.28
N HIS A 113 13.66 -3.95 2.19
CA HIS A 113 15.06 -4.39 2.19
C HIS A 113 15.21 -5.91 2.21
N ASP A 114 14.46 -6.60 3.06
CA ASP A 114 14.55 -8.06 3.19
C ASP A 114 14.01 -8.82 1.97
N LEU A 115 13.14 -8.17 1.19
CA LEU A 115 12.69 -8.69 -0.10
C LEU A 115 13.77 -8.59 -1.16
N MET A 116 14.50 -7.47 -1.17
CA MET A 116 15.38 -7.10 -2.28
C MET A 116 16.83 -7.51 -2.04
N TRP A 117 17.27 -7.58 -0.79
CA TRP A 117 18.67 -7.81 -0.44
C TRP A 117 18.81 -9.02 0.48
N ARG A 118 19.66 -9.95 0.10
CA ARG A 118 20.02 -11.10 0.93
C ARG A 118 21.53 -11.27 0.99
N ASN A 119 22.07 -11.23 2.20
CA ASN A 119 23.53 -11.37 2.42
C ASN A 119 24.38 -10.40 1.59
N GLY A 120 23.89 -9.17 1.41
CA GLY A 120 24.60 -8.13 0.65
C GLY A 120 24.45 -8.22 -0.88
N SER A 121 23.63 -9.15 -1.38
CA SER A 121 23.34 -9.27 -2.80
C SER A 121 21.89 -8.94 -3.10
N MET A 122 21.66 -8.17 -4.16
CA MET A 122 20.30 -7.92 -4.66
C MET A 122 19.76 -9.20 -5.29
N GLU A 123 18.57 -9.60 -4.92
CA GLU A 123 17.88 -10.71 -5.52
C GLU A 123 17.20 -10.27 -6.83
N ALA A 124 17.49 -10.94 -7.95
CA ALA A 124 16.91 -10.59 -9.26
C ALA A 124 15.39 -10.57 -9.25
N ARG A 125 14.77 -11.47 -8.49
CA ARG A 125 13.33 -11.48 -8.29
C ARG A 125 12.85 -10.22 -7.57
N GLY A 126 13.61 -9.71 -6.59
CA GLY A 126 13.32 -8.47 -5.89
C GLY A 126 13.29 -7.28 -6.85
N ALA A 127 14.27 -7.17 -7.75
CA ALA A 127 14.31 -6.12 -8.76
C ALA A 127 13.12 -6.18 -9.74
N ILE A 128 12.74 -7.39 -10.18
CA ILE A 128 11.57 -7.57 -11.04
C ILE A 128 10.29 -7.18 -10.32
N MET A 129 10.13 -7.57 -9.07
CA MET A 129 8.95 -7.23 -8.27
C MET A 129 8.89 -5.72 -7.99
N HIS A 130 10.02 -5.09 -7.70
CA HIS A 130 10.08 -3.66 -7.44
C HIS A 130 9.66 -2.85 -8.67
N ASN A 131 10.29 -3.07 -9.81
CA ASN A 131 10.02 -2.28 -11.01
C ASN A 131 8.82 -2.80 -11.81
N GLY A 132 8.68 -4.12 -11.96
CA GLY A 132 7.71 -4.71 -12.87
C GLY A 132 6.32 -4.94 -12.25
N VAL A 133 6.21 -4.91 -10.92
CA VAL A 133 4.93 -5.10 -10.23
C VAL A 133 4.60 -3.87 -9.39
N TYR A 134 5.37 -3.58 -8.35
CA TYR A 134 5.02 -2.49 -7.44
C TYR A 134 5.21 -1.11 -8.09
N GLY A 135 6.25 -0.93 -8.89
CA GLY A 135 6.44 0.30 -9.64
C GLY A 135 5.34 0.60 -10.66
N SER A 136 4.69 -0.44 -11.22
CA SER A 136 3.58 -0.22 -12.14
C SER A 136 2.34 0.37 -11.47
N PHE A 137 2.09 0.08 -10.21
CA PHE A 137 0.94 0.68 -9.51
C PHE A 137 1.09 2.20 -9.37
N GLY A 138 2.30 2.69 -9.06
CA GLY A 138 2.57 4.13 -9.05
C GLY A 138 2.50 4.76 -10.45
N LEU A 139 2.94 4.02 -11.49
CA LEU A 139 2.83 4.48 -12.86
C LEU A 139 1.37 4.57 -13.30
N ASP A 140 0.56 3.59 -12.98
CA ASP A 140 -0.86 3.57 -13.32
C ASP A 140 -1.58 4.74 -12.63
N GLY A 141 -1.29 4.99 -11.34
CA GLY A 141 -1.81 6.16 -10.61
C GLY A 141 -1.43 7.49 -11.27
N ASP A 142 -0.17 7.64 -11.69
CA ASP A 142 0.29 8.85 -12.40
C ASP A 142 -0.39 9.06 -13.76
N LEU A 143 -0.70 7.96 -14.46
CA LEU A 143 -1.38 8.03 -15.77
C LEU A 143 -2.88 8.35 -15.64
N GLU A 144 -3.49 7.92 -14.55
CA GLU A 144 -4.92 8.15 -14.28
C GLU A 144 -5.18 9.55 -13.73
N ASP A 145 -4.27 10.08 -12.91
CA ASP A 145 -4.36 11.43 -12.33
C ASP A 145 -3.12 12.29 -12.67
N ALA A 146 -3.06 12.75 -13.90
CA ALA A 146 -1.94 13.56 -14.40
C ALA A 146 -1.76 14.92 -13.67
N GLU A 147 -2.78 15.42 -12.97
CA GLU A 147 -2.69 16.67 -12.21
C GLU A 147 -1.90 16.48 -10.89
N ASN A 148 -1.91 15.27 -10.36
CA ASN A 148 -1.23 14.89 -9.12
C ASN A 148 -0.09 13.89 -9.36
N ALA A 149 0.31 13.70 -10.62
CA ALA A 149 1.36 12.78 -11.00
C ALA A 149 2.69 13.10 -10.30
N CYS A 150 3.42 12.07 -9.97
CA CYS A 150 4.74 12.18 -9.36
C CYS A 150 5.78 12.61 -10.39
N GLU A 151 6.30 13.82 -10.26
CA GLU A 151 7.31 14.36 -11.18
C GLU A 151 8.56 13.46 -11.22
N GLY A 152 8.94 13.02 -12.41
CA GLY A 152 10.10 12.16 -12.63
C GLY A 152 9.89 10.67 -12.36
N TYR A 153 8.71 10.25 -11.88
CA TYR A 153 8.45 8.84 -11.60
C TYR A 153 8.54 7.96 -12.85
N LEU A 154 7.94 8.40 -13.95
CA LEU A 154 7.97 7.72 -15.23
C LEU A 154 9.40 7.52 -15.75
N GLU A 155 10.22 8.56 -15.66
CA GLU A 155 11.63 8.50 -16.08
C GLU A 155 12.41 7.51 -15.21
N GLY A 156 12.24 7.56 -13.89
CA GLY A 156 12.86 6.64 -12.93
C GLY A 156 12.41 5.19 -13.13
N TYR A 157 11.13 4.97 -13.40
CA TYR A 157 10.56 3.66 -13.68
C TYR A 157 11.23 2.97 -14.86
N TYR A 158 11.47 3.68 -15.96
CA TYR A 158 12.13 3.11 -17.13
C TYR A 158 13.66 3.07 -17.01
N ALA A 159 14.27 3.96 -16.25
CA ALA A 159 15.72 3.97 -16.05
C ALA A 159 16.19 2.87 -15.07
N GLY A 160 15.41 2.52 -14.08
CA GLY A 160 15.79 1.56 -13.04
C GLY A 160 16.21 0.18 -13.57
N PRO A 161 15.46 -0.47 -14.47
CA PRO A 161 15.88 -1.75 -15.04
C PRO A 161 17.18 -1.67 -15.85
N ALA A 162 17.43 -0.56 -16.56
CA ALA A 162 18.65 -0.35 -17.31
C ALA A 162 19.86 -0.21 -16.39
N ALA A 163 19.75 0.62 -15.35
CA ALA A 163 20.79 0.77 -14.32
C ALA A 163 21.10 -0.57 -13.62
N TYR A 164 20.08 -1.32 -13.25
CA TYR A 164 20.28 -2.65 -12.64
C TYR A 164 21.03 -3.62 -13.54
N LEU A 165 20.73 -3.63 -14.86
CA LEU A 165 21.38 -4.52 -15.81
C LEU A 165 22.80 -4.08 -16.16
N SER A 166 23.12 -2.78 -16.10
CA SER A 166 24.45 -2.24 -16.31
C SER A 166 25.38 -2.41 -15.09
N GLY A 167 24.81 -2.65 -13.91
CA GLY A 167 25.55 -2.76 -12.65
C GLY A 167 25.95 -1.41 -12.05
N ASP A 168 25.26 -0.33 -12.44
CA ASP A 168 25.46 1.04 -11.94
C ASP A 168 24.70 1.29 -10.63
#